data_22cd462c74e3059471977078d593982e
#
_entry.id   22cd462c74e3059471977078d593982e
#
_cell.length_a   1.000
_cell.length_b   1.000
_cell.length_c   1.000
_cell.angle_alpha   90.00
_cell.angle_beta   90.00
_cell.angle_gamma   90.00
#
_symmetry.space_group_name_H-M   'P 1'
#
loop_
_entity.id
_entity.type
_entity.pdbx_description
1 polymer ?
#
loop_
_entity_poly.entity_id
_entity_poly.type
_entity_poly.pdbx_seq_one_letter_code
_entity_poly.pdbx_strand_id
1 'polypeptide(L)'
;MKQYLDILNRILTEGTEKGDRTGTGTISIFGTQSRYRLEDGFPLLTTKKLHLKSIIYELLWFLKGDTNVKYLQEHGVRIWNEWADENGELGPVYGHQWRSWPDYQGGHIDQIAQLVEQIKNNPDSRRHIVSAWNVAEVNNMALPPCHTLFQFYVADGRLSLQLYQRSADIFLGVPFNIASYALLLQMMAQVTGLKAGDFVHTFGDAHIYLNHIEQVKLQLTRDTRALPKMLINPDVKDLFEFKFEDFTLVDYNPHPHIPGVVAV
;
A
#
# COMPACT_ATOMS: atom_id res chain seq x y z
N MET A 1 9.98 6.25 -11.65
CA MET A 1 10.36 5.72 -10.31
C MET A 1 11.53 6.45 -9.66
N LYS A 2 12.02 7.53 -10.31
CA LYS A 2 13.11 8.35 -9.75
C LYS A 2 12.78 8.91 -8.37
N GLN A 3 11.56 9.42 -8.17
CA GLN A 3 11.08 9.97 -6.89
C GLN A 3 11.20 9.00 -5.70
N TYR A 4 11.10 7.69 -5.92
CA TYR A 4 11.37 6.68 -4.89
C TYR A 4 12.87 6.59 -4.56
N LEU A 5 13.72 6.57 -5.59
CA LEU A 5 15.18 6.55 -5.39
C LEU A 5 15.70 7.83 -4.72
N ASP A 6 15.08 8.98 -5.03
CA ASP A 6 15.38 10.24 -4.39
C ASP A 6 15.12 10.20 -2.87
N ILE A 7 14.04 9.53 -2.43
CA ILE A 7 13.78 9.33 -0.99
C ILE A 7 14.84 8.43 -0.36
N LEU A 8 15.19 7.30 -0.99
CA LEU A 8 16.26 6.43 -0.48
C LEU A 8 17.59 7.18 -0.32
N ASN A 9 17.98 7.93 -1.34
CA ASN A 9 19.21 8.73 -1.31
C ASN A 9 19.14 9.80 -0.22
N ARG A 10 18.02 10.49 -0.10
CA ARG A 10 17.82 11.51 0.92
C ARG A 10 17.94 10.96 2.33
N ILE A 11 17.39 9.77 2.61
CA ILE A 11 17.51 9.12 3.91
C ILE A 11 18.99 8.81 4.22
N LEU A 12 19.73 8.27 3.26
CA LEU A 12 21.16 7.96 3.47
C LEU A 12 22.03 9.20 3.71
N THR A 13 21.67 10.37 3.13
CA THR A 13 22.48 11.59 3.18
C THR A 13 22.06 12.56 4.27
N GLU A 14 20.80 12.62 4.62
CA GLU A 14 20.22 13.61 5.55
C GLU A 14 19.59 12.96 6.80
N GLY A 15 19.43 11.62 6.80
CA GLY A 15 18.74 10.92 7.88
C GLY A 15 19.52 10.86 9.17
N THR A 16 18.79 10.69 10.26
CA THR A 16 19.35 10.51 11.61
C THR A 16 19.22 9.06 12.05
N GLU A 17 20.28 8.50 12.60
CA GLU A 17 20.22 7.18 13.24
C GLU A 17 19.35 7.21 14.48
N LYS A 18 18.49 6.18 14.60
CA LYS A 18 17.58 5.97 15.72
C LYS A 18 17.52 4.50 16.08
N GLY A 19 17.36 4.21 17.37
CA GLY A 19 16.88 2.92 17.81
C GLY A 19 15.43 2.68 17.40
N ASP A 20 15.05 1.43 17.32
CA ASP A 20 13.67 1.01 17.01
C ASP A 20 13.24 -0.17 17.90
N ARG A 21 11.96 -0.54 17.84
CA ARG A 21 11.38 -1.63 18.63
C ARG A 21 12.06 -2.98 18.39
N THR A 22 12.56 -3.21 17.17
CA THR A 22 13.18 -4.50 16.81
C THR A 22 14.64 -4.62 17.26
N GLY A 23 15.25 -3.52 17.72
CA GLY A 23 16.67 -3.48 18.10
C GLY A 23 17.64 -3.46 16.90
N THR A 24 17.15 -3.47 15.66
CA THR A 24 17.98 -3.41 14.44
C THR A 24 18.58 -2.03 14.24
N GLY A 25 17.86 -0.97 14.60
CA GLY A 25 18.20 0.42 14.33
C GLY A 25 17.83 0.86 12.91
N THR A 26 17.62 2.14 12.75
CA THR A 26 17.22 2.75 11.48
C THR A 26 17.97 4.06 11.23
N ILE A 27 18.09 4.44 9.95
CA ILE A 27 18.33 5.84 9.55
C ILE A 27 17.01 6.37 9.04
N SER A 28 16.57 7.54 9.50
CA SER A 28 15.26 8.08 9.16
C SER A 28 15.23 9.58 8.94
N ILE A 29 14.26 10.01 8.12
CA ILE A 29 13.82 11.40 7.98
C ILE A 29 12.35 11.49 8.37
N PHE A 30 11.91 12.64 8.87
CA PHE A 30 10.51 12.87 9.22
C PHE A 30 9.84 13.83 8.24
N GLY A 31 8.75 13.37 7.64
CA GLY A 31 7.96 14.17 6.68
C GLY A 31 8.59 14.23 5.29
N THR A 32 8.05 13.41 4.38
CA THR A 32 8.39 13.48 2.95
C THR A 32 7.21 12.99 2.11
N GLN A 33 7.25 13.23 0.80
CA GLN A 33 6.18 12.84 -0.11
C GLN A 33 6.74 12.47 -1.47
N SER A 34 6.10 11.50 -2.13
CA SER A 34 6.34 11.18 -3.54
C SER A 34 5.03 11.13 -4.32
N ARG A 35 5.11 11.38 -5.63
CA ARG A 35 3.96 11.37 -6.53
C ARG A 35 4.22 10.47 -7.72
N TYR A 36 3.24 9.65 -8.06
CA TYR A 36 3.28 8.69 -9.17
C TYR A 36 2.08 8.96 -10.08
N ARG A 37 2.35 9.36 -11.33
CA ARG A 37 1.33 9.60 -12.34
C ARG A 37 1.01 8.27 -13.01
N LEU A 38 -0.22 7.79 -12.89
CA LEU A 38 -0.59 6.48 -13.46
C LEU A 38 -0.65 6.51 -15.00
N GLU A 39 -0.69 7.68 -15.60
CA GLU A 39 -0.55 7.83 -17.06
C GLU A 39 0.86 7.47 -17.57
N ASP A 40 1.88 7.59 -16.73
CA ASP A 40 3.26 7.20 -17.07
C ASP A 40 3.48 5.67 -17.02
N GLY A 41 2.52 4.92 -16.51
CA GLY A 41 2.55 3.47 -16.29
C GLY A 41 2.26 3.07 -14.85
N PHE A 42 2.16 1.76 -14.62
CA PHE A 42 1.91 1.23 -13.28
C PHE A 42 3.19 1.33 -12.42
N PRO A 43 3.15 1.98 -11.25
CA PRO A 43 4.35 2.28 -10.46
C PRO A 43 4.88 1.05 -9.69
N LEU A 44 5.23 0.00 -10.40
CA LEU A 44 5.92 -1.17 -9.88
C LEU A 44 7.42 -0.98 -10.09
N LEU A 45 8.22 -1.08 -9.03
CA LEU A 45 9.66 -0.82 -9.09
C LEU A 45 10.36 -1.65 -10.15
N THR A 46 11.23 -1.00 -10.92
CA THR A 46 12.08 -1.64 -11.92
C THR A 46 13.54 -1.82 -11.47
N THR A 47 13.96 -1.13 -10.41
CA THR A 47 15.32 -1.23 -9.85
C THR A 47 15.53 -2.49 -8.99
N LYS A 48 14.46 -3.16 -8.59
CA LYS A 48 14.44 -4.54 -8.06
C LYS A 48 13.12 -5.21 -8.39
N LYS A 49 13.14 -6.53 -8.63
CA LYS A 49 11.94 -7.31 -8.88
C LYS A 49 11.11 -7.43 -7.61
N LEU A 50 9.80 -7.16 -7.71
CA LEU A 50 8.82 -7.33 -6.64
C LEU A 50 7.93 -8.56 -6.89
N HIS A 51 7.38 -9.12 -5.82
CA HIS A 51 6.46 -10.25 -5.86
C HIS A 51 5.01 -9.76 -5.98
N LEU A 52 4.57 -9.43 -7.21
CA LEU A 52 3.27 -8.85 -7.49
C LEU A 52 2.09 -9.70 -6.97
N LYS A 53 2.24 -11.04 -7.00
CA LYS A 53 1.20 -11.96 -6.49
C LYS A 53 0.83 -11.63 -5.04
N SER A 54 1.82 -11.40 -4.17
CA SER A 54 1.56 -11.03 -2.77
C SER A 54 0.84 -9.71 -2.66
N ILE A 55 1.19 -8.72 -3.48
CA ILE A 55 0.58 -7.39 -3.47
C ILE A 55 -0.90 -7.48 -3.83
N ILE A 56 -1.25 -8.22 -4.88
CA ILE A 56 -2.64 -8.37 -5.33
C ILE A 56 -3.46 -9.11 -4.28
N TYR A 57 -3.00 -10.26 -3.78
CA TYR A 57 -3.74 -11.04 -2.79
C TYR A 57 -3.92 -10.30 -1.47
N GLU A 58 -2.92 -9.53 -1.01
CA GLU A 58 -3.03 -8.69 0.17
C GLU A 58 -4.13 -7.63 0.01
N LEU A 59 -4.14 -6.91 -1.12
CA LEU A 59 -5.16 -5.90 -1.39
C LEU A 59 -6.57 -6.52 -1.45
N LEU A 60 -6.72 -7.66 -2.13
CA LEU A 60 -8.00 -8.38 -2.19
C LEU A 60 -8.45 -8.87 -0.80
N TRP A 61 -7.51 -9.29 0.04
CA TRP A 61 -7.75 -9.70 1.41
C TRP A 61 -8.24 -8.52 2.28
N PHE A 62 -7.63 -7.34 2.17
CA PHE A 62 -8.13 -6.13 2.82
C PHE A 62 -9.56 -5.78 2.36
N LEU A 63 -9.81 -5.83 1.05
CA LEU A 63 -11.13 -5.52 0.47
C LEU A 63 -12.22 -6.53 0.88
N LYS A 64 -11.85 -7.75 1.24
CA LYS A 64 -12.78 -8.73 1.83
C LYS A 64 -13.13 -8.42 3.29
N GLY A 65 -12.42 -7.52 3.95
CA GLY A 65 -12.57 -7.27 5.38
C GLY A 65 -11.99 -8.37 6.27
N ASP A 66 -11.20 -9.26 5.69
CA ASP A 66 -10.61 -10.40 6.38
C ASP A 66 -9.37 -9.98 7.18
N THR A 67 -9.13 -10.67 8.29
CA THR A 67 -8.02 -10.43 9.22
C THR A 67 -7.25 -11.71 9.54
N ASN A 68 -7.70 -12.86 9.04
CA ASN A 68 -7.03 -14.14 9.20
C ASN A 68 -6.10 -14.42 8.01
N VAL A 69 -4.87 -14.85 8.29
CA VAL A 69 -3.86 -15.10 7.26
C VAL A 69 -4.11 -16.36 6.42
N LYS A 70 -5.09 -17.19 6.76
CA LYS A 70 -5.39 -18.44 6.08
C LYS A 70 -5.66 -18.22 4.59
N TYR A 71 -6.47 -17.20 4.23
CA TYR A 71 -6.71 -16.85 2.83
C TYR A 71 -5.41 -16.56 2.07
N LEU A 72 -4.48 -15.80 2.68
CA LEU A 72 -3.19 -15.51 2.07
C LEU A 72 -2.34 -16.78 1.91
N GLN A 73 -2.30 -17.63 2.95
CA GLN A 73 -1.54 -18.88 2.93
C GLN A 73 -2.02 -19.87 1.87
N GLU A 74 -3.34 -20.01 1.69
CA GLU A 74 -3.97 -20.84 0.65
C GLU A 74 -3.53 -20.41 -0.77
N HIS A 75 -3.18 -19.13 -0.93
CA HIS A 75 -2.66 -18.60 -2.19
C HIS A 75 -1.12 -18.51 -2.23
N GLY A 76 -0.43 -19.08 -1.23
CA GLY A 76 1.04 -19.10 -1.17
C GLY A 76 1.66 -17.75 -0.77
N VAL A 77 0.89 -16.85 -0.17
CA VAL A 77 1.34 -15.56 0.35
C VAL A 77 1.58 -15.67 1.85
N ARG A 78 2.76 -15.26 2.33
CA ARG A 78 3.20 -15.47 3.71
C ARG A 78 3.68 -14.19 4.40
N ILE A 79 3.43 -13.03 3.79
CA ILE A 79 3.96 -11.74 4.25
C ILE A 79 3.41 -11.25 5.59
N TRP A 80 2.38 -11.93 6.15
CA TRP A 80 1.76 -11.63 7.43
C TRP A 80 1.95 -12.72 8.49
N ASN A 81 2.61 -13.85 8.14
CA ASN A 81 2.73 -15.01 9.05
C ASN A 81 3.44 -14.71 10.36
N GLU A 82 4.40 -13.79 10.34
CA GLU A 82 5.25 -13.47 11.51
C GLU A 82 4.48 -12.73 12.62
N TRP A 83 3.32 -12.14 12.29
CA TRP A 83 2.48 -11.39 13.24
C TRP A 83 1.22 -12.14 13.66
N ALA A 84 0.85 -13.19 12.94
CA ALA A 84 -0.37 -13.96 13.20
C ALA A 84 -0.19 -14.83 14.46
N ASP A 85 -1.26 -14.99 15.23
CA ASP A 85 -1.31 -15.94 16.33
C ASP A 85 -1.39 -17.41 15.82
N GLU A 86 -1.48 -18.35 16.74
CA GLU A 86 -1.57 -19.80 16.44
C GLU A 86 -2.79 -20.19 15.59
N ASN A 87 -3.86 -19.38 15.61
CA ASN A 87 -5.07 -19.56 14.82
C ASN A 87 -5.04 -18.81 13.48
N GLY A 88 -3.97 -18.05 13.23
CA GLY A 88 -3.81 -17.22 12.05
C GLY A 88 -4.46 -15.84 12.14
N GLU A 89 -4.87 -15.42 13.33
CA GLU A 89 -5.54 -14.15 13.57
C GLU A 89 -4.55 -13.00 13.80
N LEU A 90 -4.92 -11.82 13.30
CA LEU A 90 -4.14 -10.58 13.44
C LEU A 90 -4.87 -9.52 14.28
N GLY A 91 -6.07 -9.82 14.76
CA GLY A 91 -6.94 -8.83 15.38
C GLY A 91 -7.57 -7.88 14.34
N PRO A 92 -8.16 -6.75 14.78
CA PRO A 92 -8.95 -5.86 13.92
C PRO A 92 -8.08 -4.96 13.02
N VAL A 93 -7.18 -5.58 12.22
CA VAL A 93 -6.27 -4.86 11.32
C VAL A 93 -7.00 -4.32 10.08
N TYR A 94 -6.29 -3.78 9.11
CA TYR A 94 -6.74 -3.04 7.91
C TYR A 94 -8.11 -3.46 7.33
N GLY A 95 -8.31 -4.73 7.00
CA GLY A 95 -9.54 -5.22 6.40
C GLY A 95 -10.76 -4.97 7.29
N HIS A 96 -10.63 -5.26 8.59
CA HIS A 96 -11.69 -5.00 9.56
C HIS A 96 -12.02 -3.49 9.63
N GLN A 97 -11.00 -2.63 9.78
CA GLN A 97 -11.25 -1.19 9.88
C GLN A 97 -11.86 -0.62 8.60
N TRP A 98 -11.44 -1.09 7.43
CA TRP A 98 -11.96 -0.63 6.16
C TRP A 98 -13.43 -1.03 5.91
N ARG A 99 -13.81 -2.25 6.33
CA ARG A 99 -15.06 -2.89 5.96
C ARG A 99 -16.07 -3.05 7.10
N SER A 100 -15.62 -2.92 8.35
CA SER A 100 -16.44 -3.21 9.53
C SER A 100 -16.04 -2.35 10.73
N TRP A 101 -15.86 -1.03 10.51
CA TRP A 101 -15.55 -0.08 11.59
C TRP A 101 -16.69 -0.05 12.60
N PRO A 102 -16.43 -0.26 13.92
CA PRO A 102 -17.49 -0.23 14.94
C PRO A 102 -18.14 1.16 15.05
N ASP A 103 -19.47 1.23 15.11
CA ASP A 103 -20.20 2.46 15.38
C ASP A 103 -20.65 2.56 16.85
N TYR A 104 -21.16 3.74 17.24
CA TYR A 104 -21.62 3.99 18.61
C TYR A 104 -22.91 3.28 18.98
N GLN A 105 -23.61 2.68 18.00
CA GLN A 105 -24.93 2.04 18.20
C GLN A 105 -24.80 0.52 18.23
N GLY A 106 -23.56 -0.01 18.21
CA GLY A 106 -23.29 -1.45 18.18
C GLY A 106 -23.41 -2.08 16.78
N GLY A 107 -23.47 -1.25 15.74
CA GLY A 107 -23.38 -1.63 14.34
C GLY A 107 -21.97 -1.47 13.78
N HIS A 108 -21.87 -1.53 12.45
CA HIS A 108 -20.60 -1.42 11.74
C HIS A 108 -20.73 -0.51 10.50
N ILE A 109 -19.66 0.19 10.18
CA ILE A 109 -19.54 1.07 9.01
C ILE A 109 -18.60 0.43 8.00
N ASP A 110 -19.09 0.18 6.79
CA ASP A 110 -18.25 -0.20 5.65
C ASP A 110 -17.75 1.07 4.96
N GLN A 111 -16.54 1.50 5.33
CA GLN A 111 -15.95 2.73 4.80
C GLN A 111 -15.71 2.64 3.29
N ILE A 112 -15.31 1.45 2.77
CA ILE A 112 -15.02 1.27 1.33
C ILE A 112 -16.31 1.31 0.51
N ALA A 113 -17.38 0.62 0.94
CA ALA A 113 -18.65 0.66 0.22
C ALA A 113 -19.24 2.09 0.21
N GLN A 114 -19.19 2.79 1.35
CA GLN A 114 -19.61 4.19 1.41
C GLN A 114 -18.76 5.09 0.51
N LEU A 115 -17.45 4.85 0.43
CA LEU A 115 -16.54 5.62 -0.41
C LEU A 115 -16.87 5.46 -1.91
N VAL A 116 -17.13 4.23 -2.38
CA VAL A 116 -17.56 3.98 -3.77
C VAL A 116 -18.80 4.79 -4.11
N GLU A 117 -19.82 4.72 -3.25
CA GLU A 117 -21.07 5.46 -3.45
C GLU A 117 -20.87 6.98 -3.38
N GLN A 118 -20.04 7.46 -2.47
CA GLN A 118 -19.74 8.90 -2.37
C GLN A 118 -19.01 9.43 -3.61
N ILE A 119 -18.05 8.69 -4.16
CA ILE A 119 -17.33 9.11 -5.37
C ILE A 119 -18.30 9.17 -6.57
N LYS A 120 -19.21 8.20 -6.70
CA LYS A 120 -20.21 8.18 -7.78
C LYS A 120 -21.22 9.32 -7.67
N ASN A 121 -21.74 9.58 -6.46
CA ASN A 121 -22.89 10.45 -6.26
C ASN A 121 -22.52 11.89 -5.86
N ASN A 122 -21.31 12.11 -5.32
CA ASN A 122 -20.81 13.41 -4.88
C ASN A 122 -19.29 13.53 -5.09
N PRO A 123 -18.81 13.49 -6.36
CA PRO A 123 -17.38 13.48 -6.69
C PRO A 123 -16.61 14.71 -6.15
N ASP A 124 -17.27 15.85 -5.98
CA ASP A 124 -16.64 17.08 -5.50
C ASP A 124 -16.45 17.12 -3.97
N SER A 125 -16.86 16.07 -3.26
CA SER A 125 -16.70 15.97 -1.81
C SER A 125 -15.22 15.96 -1.41
N ARG A 126 -14.92 16.63 -0.31
CA ARG A 126 -13.59 16.59 0.34
C ARG A 126 -13.50 15.54 1.45
N ARG A 127 -14.51 14.65 1.53
CA ARG A 127 -14.66 13.64 2.60
C ARG A 127 -14.46 12.22 2.11
N HIS A 128 -13.85 12.04 0.95
CA HIS A 128 -13.51 10.70 0.41
C HIS A 128 -12.30 10.12 1.17
N ILE A 129 -12.50 9.80 2.45
CA ILE A 129 -11.44 9.36 3.38
C ILE A 129 -11.78 7.98 3.91
N VAL A 130 -10.77 7.11 4.00
CA VAL A 130 -10.79 5.85 4.74
C VAL A 130 -9.70 5.88 5.79
N SER A 131 -10.03 5.54 7.03
CA SER A 131 -9.09 5.44 8.14
C SER A 131 -8.94 3.99 8.60
N ALA A 132 -7.71 3.55 8.78
CA ALA A 132 -7.38 2.29 9.46
C ALA A 132 -6.96 2.53 10.91
N TRP A 133 -6.65 3.76 11.29
CA TRP A 133 -6.20 4.11 12.65
C TRP A 133 -7.40 4.32 13.57
N ASN A 134 -7.81 3.25 14.24
CA ASN A 134 -8.87 3.28 15.24
C ASN A 134 -8.26 3.30 16.64
N VAL A 135 -8.32 4.46 17.31
CA VAL A 135 -7.70 4.67 18.63
C VAL A 135 -8.26 3.70 19.69
N ALA A 136 -9.52 3.29 19.56
CA ALA A 136 -10.15 2.36 20.50
C ALA A 136 -9.68 0.91 20.33
N GLU A 137 -9.19 0.52 19.14
CA GLU A 137 -8.85 -0.86 18.80
C GLU A 137 -7.38 -1.09 18.44
N VAL A 138 -6.60 -0.02 18.28
CA VAL A 138 -5.20 -0.11 17.81
C VAL A 138 -4.33 -1.02 18.70
N ASN A 139 -4.62 -1.10 19.99
CA ASN A 139 -3.88 -1.96 20.95
C ASN A 139 -4.28 -3.45 20.85
N ASN A 140 -5.37 -3.76 20.14
CA ASN A 140 -5.84 -5.14 19.92
C ASN A 140 -5.33 -5.70 18.56
N MET A 141 -4.57 -4.94 17.82
CA MET A 141 -4.00 -5.32 16.53
C MET A 141 -2.63 -5.94 16.72
N ALA A 142 -2.35 -7.05 16.05
CA ALA A 142 -1.02 -7.67 16.06
C ALA A 142 0.05 -6.70 15.55
N LEU A 143 -0.31 -5.83 14.60
CA LEU A 143 0.52 -4.74 14.09
C LEU A 143 -0.33 -3.49 13.86
N PRO A 144 -0.10 -2.40 14.65
CA PRO A 144 -0.78 -1.13 14.41
C PRO A 144 -0.56 -0.60 12.98
N PRO A 145 -1.60 -0.06 12.30
CA PRO A 145 -1.52 0.30 10.90
C PRO A 145 -0.41 1.29 10.58
N CYS A 146 0.51 0.92 9.69
CA CYS A 146 1.54 1.81 9.16
C CYS A 146 0.93 2.80 8.16
N HIS A 147 0.15 2.32 7.19
CA HIS A 147 -0.65 3.15 6.29
C HIS A 147 -2.00 3.45 6.96
N THR A 148 -2.07 4.62 7.59
CA THR A 148 -3.10 4.95 8.58
C THR A 148 -4.40 5.47 7.99
N LEU A 149 -4.30 6.25 6.92
CA LEU A 149 -5.47 6.79 6.21
C LEU A 149 -5.12 7.08 4.74
N PHE A 150 -6.13 7.06 3.91
CA PHE A 150 -6.03 7.54 2.54
C PHE A 150 -7.26 8.36 2.14
N GLN A 151 -7.05 9.25 1.18
CA GLN A 151 -8.07 10.15 0.65
C GLN A 151 -8.08 10.12 -0.86
N PHE A 152 -9.27 10.08 -1.45
CA PHE A 152 -9.47 10.26 -2.88
C PHE A 152 -9.85 11.71 -3.22
N TYR A 153 -9.52 12.08 -4.45
CA TYR A 153 -9.81 13.40 -5.01
C TYR A 153 -10.20 13.24 -6.48
N VAL A 154 -11.31 13.88 -6.86
CA VAL A 154 -11.81 13.87 -8.24
C VAL A 154 -11.61 15.26 -8.86
N ALA A 155 -11.01 15.32 -10.03
CA ALA A 155 -10.91 16.53 -10.84
C ALA A 155 -10.77 16.15 -12.32
N ASP A 156 -11.42 16.89 -13.21
CA ASP A 156 -11.32 16.72 -14.66
C ASP A 156 -11.57 15.28 -15.15
N GLY A 157 -12.53 14.58 -14.51
CA GLY A 157 -12.85 13.18 -14.79
C GLY A 157 -11.77 12.17 -14.38
N ARG A 158 -10.83 12.59 -13.54
CA ARG A 158 -9.73 11.76 -13.03
C ARG A 158 -9.86 11.58 -11.52
N LEU A 159 -9.58 10.37 -11.05
CA LEU A 159 -9.52 10.03 -9.64
C LEU A 159 -8.06 9.92 -9.21
N SER A 160 -7.68 10.68 -8.18
CA SER A 160 -6.36 10.61 -7.55
C SER A 160 -6.48 10.11 -6.11
N LEU A 161 -5.41 9.53 -5.57
CA LEU A 161 -5.37 8.98 -4.23
C LEU A 161 -4.15 9.52 -3.49
N GLN A 162 -4.33 9.97 -2.25
CA GLN A 162 -3.25 10.28 -1.32
C GLN A 162 -3.28 9.33 -0.13
N LEU A 163 -2.14 8.69 0.15
CA LEU A 163 -1.92 7.86 1.33
C LEU A 163 -1.06 8.61 2.35
N TYR A 164 -1.42 8.58 3.62
CA TYR A 164 -0.52 8.90 4.73
C TYR A 164 -0.05 7.62 5.40
N GLN A 165 1.26 7.39 5.38
CA GLN A 165 1.94 6.28 6.05
C GLN A 165 2.81 6.81 7.19
N ARG A 166 2.43 6.51 8.44
CA ARG A 166 3.09 7.03 9.65
C ARG A 166 4.49 6.48 9.86
N SER A 167 4.72 5.23 9.43
CA SER A 167 5.97 4.49 9.58
C SER A 167 6.23 3.72 8.30
N ALA A 168 7.38 3.92 7.68
CA ALA A 168 7.64 3.48 6.32
C ALA A 168 9.05 2.91 6.17
N ASP A 169 9.17 1.58 6.15
CA ASP A 169 10.36 0.90 5.64
C ASP A 169 10.45 1.12 4.13
N ILE A 170 11.29 2.07 3.73
CA ILE A 170 11.38 2.49 2.33
C ILE A 170 11.99 1.39 1.45
N PHE A 171 12.81 0.49 2.00
CA PHE A 171 13.44 -0.56 1.21
C PHE A 171 12.52 -1.78 0.96
N LEU A 172 11.91 -2.37 2.01
CA LEU A 172 11.08 -3.58 1.87
C LEU A 172 9.59 -3.26 1.69
N GLY A 173 9.00 -2.51 2.62
CA GLY A 173 7.55 -2.33 2.68
C GLY A 173 7.00 -1.36 1.65
N VAL A 174 7.59 -0.18 1.53
CA VAL A 174 7.07 0.90 0.68
C VAL A 174 6.89 0.54 -0.79
N PRO A 175 7.78 -0.25 -1.44
CA PRO A 175 7.55 -0.71 -2.80
C PRO A 175 6.24 -1.50 -2.99
N PHE A 176 5.86 -2.31 -1.99
CA PHE A 176 4.59 -3.04 -1.96
C PHE A 176 3.41 -2.07 -1.80
N ASN A 177 3.53 -1.11 -0.87
CA ASN A 177 2.49 -0.12 -0.62
C ASN A 177 2.23 0.77 -1.85
N ILE A 178 3.28 1.22 -2.57
CA ILE A 178 3.14 1.99 -3.80
C ILE A 178 2.30 1.23 -4.83
N ALA A 179 2.65 -0.02 -5.09
CA ALA A 179 1.94 -0.83 -6.08
C ALA A 179 0.52 -1.19 -5.63
N SER A 180 0.32 -1.51 -4.34
CA SER A 180 -0.99 -1.84 -3.77
C SER A 180 -1.97 -0.67 -3.88
N TYR A 181 -1.58 0.54 -3.45
CA TYR A 181 -2.46 1.70 -3.52
C TYR A 181 -2.63 2.24 -4.94
N ALA A 182 -1.65 2.10 -5.81
CA ALA A 182 -1.82 2.39 -7.24
C ALA A 182 -2.83 1.42 -7.89
N LEU A 183 -2.81 0.15 -7.50
CA LEU A 183 -3.80 -0.84 -7.95
C LEU A 183 -5.20 -0.51 -7.43
N LEU A 184 -5.33 -0.20 -6.14
CA LEU A 184 -6.60 0.26 -5.55
C LEU A 184 -7.14 1.48 -6.27
N LEU A 185 -6.29 2.45 -6.62
CA LEU A 185 -6.69 3.63 -7.39
C LEU A 185 -7.22 3.25 -8.78
N GLN A 186 -6.57 2.33 -9.49
CA GLN A 186 -7.06 1.87 -10.81
C GLN A 186 -8.40 1.12 -10.70
N MET A 187 -8.54 0.22 -9.72
CA MET A 187 -9.78 -0.51 -9.44
C MET A 187 -10.92 0.45 -9.13
N MET A 188 -10.69 1.40 -8.21
CA MET A 188 -11.69 2.39 -7.81
C MET A 188 -12.08 3.29 -8.98
N ALA A 189 -11.13 3.74 -9.79
CA ALA A 189 -11.40 4.55 -10.98
C ALA A 189 -12.29 3.78 -11.96
N GLN A 190 -12.02 2.50 -12.22
CA GLN A 190 -12.82 1.66 -13.11
C GLN A 190 -14.27 1.54 -12.63
N VAL A 191 -14.50 1.18 -11.36
CA VAL A 191 -15.86 0.93 -10.84
C VAL A 191 -16.68 2.21 -10.63
N THR A 192 -16.02 3.36 -10.59
CA THR A 192 -16.68 4.68 -10.49
C THR A 192 -16.78 5.41 -11.84
N GLY A 193 -16.29 4.81 -12.95
CA GLY A 193 -16.35 5.38 -14.28
C GLY A 193 -15.39 6.55 -14.51
N LEU A 194 -14.35 6.68 -13.69
CA LEU A 194 -13.33 7.74 -13.79
C LEU A 194 -12.04 7.19 -14.39
N LYS A 195 -11.13 8.10 -14.79
CA LYS A 195 -9.77 7.74 -15.19
C LYS A 195 -8.85 7.79 -13.98
N ALA A 196 -7.92 6.85 -13.86
CA ALA A 196 -6.89 6.90 -12.83
C ALA A 196 -5.97 8.13 -13.04
N GLY A 197 -5.78 8.89 -11.98
CA GLY A 197 -4.92 10.07 -11.92
C GLY A 197 -3.59 9.80 -11.22
N ASP A 198 -3.30 10.56 -10.19
CA ASP A 198 -2.05 10.50 -9.44
C ASP A 198 -2.20 9.68 -8.14
N PHE A 199 -1.21 8.87 -7.84
CA PHE A 199 -1.00 8.35 -6.50
C PHE A 199 0.04 9.23 -5.77
N VAL A 200 -0.36 9.81 -4.64
CA VAL A 200 0.48 10.64 -3.78
C VAL A 200 0.76 9.88 -2.49
N HIS A 201 2.02 9.63 -2.19
CA HIS A 201 2.42 8.89 -0.99
C HIS A 201 3.13 9.83 -0.02
N THR A 202 2.49 10.10 1.10
CA THR A 202 2.99 10.97 2.18
C THR A 202 3.47 10.10 3.33
N PHE A 203 4.68 10.38 3.82
CA PHE A 203 5.33 9.61 4.87
C PHE A 203 5.53 10.46 6.13
N GLY A 204 5.30 9.86 7.28
CA GLY A 204 5.76 10.35 8.57
C GLY A 204 7.22 9.98 8.81
N ASP A 205 7.49 8.92 9.58
CA ASP A 205 8.83 8.36 9.75
C ASP A 205 9.19 7.49 8.54
N ALA A 206 10.03 8.03 7.67
CA ALA A 206 10.55 7.33 6.48
C ALA A 206 11.97 6.84 6.78
N HIS A 207 12.16 5.51 6.81
CA HIS A 207 13.39 4.93 7.30
C HIS A 207 13.95 3.80 6.43
N ILE A 208 15.23 3.55 6.61
CA ILE A 208 15.98 2.39 6.14
C ILE A 208 16.54 1.69 7.38
N TYR A 209 16.26 0.41 7.54
CA TYR A 209 16.89 -0.40 8.59
C TYR A 209 18.39 -0.52 8.36
N LEU A 210 19.19 -0.50 9.43
CA LEU A 210 20.66 -0.52 9.33
C LEU A 210 21.19 -1.77 8.62
N ASN A 211 20.49 -2.90 8.74
CA ASN A 211 20.81 -4.15 8.04
C ASN A 211 20.48 -4.13 6.52
N HIS A 212 19.87 -3.06 6.01
CA HIS A 212 19.53 -2.90 4.58
C HIS A 212 20.36 -1.85 3.85
N ILE A 213 21.32 -1.21 4.50
CA ILE A 213 22.11 -0.10 3.91
C ILE A 213 22.82 -0.54 2.64
N GLU A 214 23.49 -1.70 2.65
CA GLU A 214 24.22 -2.19 1.48
C GLU A 214 23.30 -2.56 0.32
N GLN A 215 22.12 -3.13 0.61
CA GLN A 215 21.08 -3.41 -0.38
C GLN A 215 20.55 -2.11 -1.02
N VAL A 216 20.34 -1.08 -0.22
CA VAL A 216 19.90 0.23 -0.72
C VAL A 216 20.97 0.87 -1.60
N LYS A 217 22.25 0.85 -1.17
CA LYS A 217 23.37 1.33 -1.99
C LYS A 217 23.41 0.60 -3.33
N LEU A 218 23.30 -0.74 -3.32
CA LEU A 218 23.23 -1.54 -4.55
C LEU A 218 22.03 -1.12 -5.42
N GLN A 219 20.85 -0.92 -4.83
CA GLN A 219 19.65 -0.50 -5.58
C GLN A 219 19.85 0.87 -6.24
N LEU A 220 20.50 1.80 -5.56
CA LEU A 220 20.80 3.15 -6.08
C LEU A 220 21.79 3.17 -7.26
N THR A 221 22.59 2.10 -7.46
CA THR A 221 23.45 1.98 -8.65
C THR A 221 22.70 1.56 -9.91
N ARG A 222 21.42 1.18 -9.81
CA ARG A 222 20.63 0.64 -10.91
C ARG A 222 19.79 1.71 -11.58
N ASP A 223 19.85 1.77 -12.91
CA ASP A 223 18.99 2.65 -13.70
C ASP A 223 17.52 2.21 -13.63
N THR A 224 16.63 3.19 -13.62
CA THR A 224 15.20 2.91 -13.80
C THR A 224 14.91 2.48 -15.23
N ARG A 225 13.99 1.52 -15.39
CA ARG A 225 13.49 1.06 -16.69
C ARG A 225 12.07 1.56 -16.90
N ALA A 226 11.56 1.40 -18.12
CA ALA A 226 10.17 1.73 -18.44
C ALA A 226 9.21 1.05 -17.46
N LEU A 227 8.17 1.78 -17.05
CA LEU A 227 7.14 1.24 -16.17
C LEU A 227 6.29 0.21 -16.92
N PRO A 228 5.88 -0.88 -16.25
CA PRO A 228 4.92 -1.83 -16.80
C PRO A 228 3.52 -1.22 -16.91
N LYS A 229 2.63 -1.97 -17.53
CA LYS A 229 1.19 -1.67 -17.55
C LYS A 229 0.45 -2.72 -16.72
N MET A 230 -0.50 -2.28 -15.91
CA MET A 230 -1.47 -3.15 -15.26
C MET A 230 -2.77 -3.09 -16.06
N LEU A 231 -3.12 -4.20 -16.70
CA LEU A 231 -4.41 -4.38 -17.35
C LEU A 231 -5.38 -4.97 -16.33
N ILE A 232 -6.56 -4.39 -16.24
CA ILE A 232 -7.64 -4.84 -15.36
C ILE A 232 -8.79 -5.31 -16.23
N ASN A 233 -9.42 -6.43 -15.89
CA ASN A 233 -10.59 -6.96 -16.57
C ASN A 233 -11.71 -5.88 -16.61
N PRO A 234 -12.08 -5.36 -17.78
CA PRO A 234 -13.04 -4.26 -17.91
C PRO A 234 -14.47 -4.66 -17.58
N ASP A 235 -14.78 -5.96 -17.52
CA ASP A 235 -16.11 -6.48 -17.24
C ASP A 235 -16.47 -6.41 -15.75
N VAL A 236 -15.48 -6.33 -14.85
CA VAL A 236 -15.70 -6.17 -13.41
C VAL A 236 -16.20 -4.76 -13.10
N LYS A 237 -17.39 -4.65 -12.53
CA LYS A 237 -18.07 -3.37 -12.22
C LYS A 237 -18.25 -3.13 -10.72
N ASP A 238 -18.03 -4.13 -9.90
CA ASP A 238 -18.06 -4.05 -8.44
C ASP A 238 -16.64 -4.23 -7.88
N LEU A 239 -16.24 -3.33 -6.98
CA LEU A 239 -14.91 -3.34 -6.36
C LEU A 239 -14.64 -4.65 -5.59
N PHE A 240 -15.69 -5.27 -5.05
CA PHE A 240 -15.60 -6.46 -4.21
C PHE A 240 -15.63 -7.78 -4.99
N GLU A 241 -15.89 -7.72 -6.30
CA GLU A 241 -15.92 -8.90 -7.19
C GLU A 241 -14.59 -9.20 -7.87
N PHE A 242 -13.60 -8.31 -7.76
CA PHE A 242 -12.28 -8.54 -8.33
C PHE A 242 -11.61 -9.79 -7.76
N LYS A 243 -10.98 -10.53 -8.66
CA LYS A 243 -10.17 -11.73 -8.38
C LYS A 243 -8.77 -11.55 -8.91
N PHE A 244 -7.85 -12.41 -8.49
CA PHE A 244 -6.45 -12.35 -8.95
C PHE A 244 -6.31 -12.41 -10.48
N GLU A 245 -7.16 -13.21 -11.13
CA GLU A 245 -7.17 -13.44 -12.57
C GLU A 245 -7.61 -12.20 -13.39
N ASP A 246 -8.22 -11.21 -12.75
CA ASP A 246 -8.64 -9.96 -13.39
C ASP A 246 -7.48 -8.98 -13.62
N PHE A 247 -6.28 -9.30 -13.14
CA PHE A 247 -5.10 -8.45 -13.24
C PHE A 247 -4.02 -9.08 -14.10
N THR A 248 -3.58 -8.35 -15.13
CA THR A 248 -2.49 -8.79 -16.02
C THR A 248 -1.42 -7.73 -16.09
N LEU A 249 -0.21 -8.07 -15.60
CA LEU A 249 0.97 -7.22 -15.72
C LEU A 249 1.65 -7.41 -17.08
N VAL A 250 1.86 -6.33 -17.81
CA VAL A 250 2.46 -6.33 -19.14
C VAL A 250 3.73 -5.47 -19.14
N ASP A 251 4.75 -5.92 -19.87
CA ASP A 251 6.01 -5.21 -20.08
C ASP A 251 6.83 -4.97 -18.79
N TYR A 252 6.73 -5.85 -17.80
CA TYR A 252 7.54 -5.75 -16.58
C TYR A 252 8.94 -6.33 -16.78
N ASN A 253 9.94 -5.46 -16.90
CA ASN A 253 11.35 -5.82 -17.07
C ASN A 253 12.20 -5.21 -15.93
N PRO A 254 12.14 -5.74 -14.71
CA PRO A 254 12.91 -5.22 -13.59
C PRO A 254 14.35 -5.75 -13.58
N HIS A 255 15.22 -5.08 -12.82
CA HIS A 255 16.46 -5.67 -12.34
C HIS A 255 16.18 -6.84 -11.39
N PRO A 256 17.16 -7.74 -11.17
CA PRO A 256 17.01 -8.87 -10.26
C PRO A 256 16.55 -8.43 -8.86
N HIS A 257 15.88 -9.34 -8.16
CA HIS A 257 15.50 -9.15 -6.77
C HIS A 257 16.73 -8.83 -5.89
N ILE A 258 16.53 -7.97 -4.87
CA ILE A 258 17.51 -7.73 -3.82
C ILE A 258 16.86 -8.23 -2.51
N PRO A 259 17.38 -9.31 -1.90
CA PRO A 259 16.82 -9.85 -0.67
C PRO A 259 17.12 -8.93 0.52
N GLY A 260 16.19 -8.90 1.48
CA GLY A 260 16.36 -8.23 2.77
C GLY A 260 15.65 -9.03 3.86
N VAL A 261 16.20 -9.03 5.06
CA VAL A 261 15.60 -9.68 6.22
C VAL A 261 14.61 -8.70 6.88
N VAL A 262 13.37 -9.16 7.10
CA VAL A 262 12.36 -8.34 7.80
C VAL A 262 12.81 -8.14 9.25
N ALA A 263 12.73 -6.90 9.73
CA ALA A 263 12.95 -6.56 11.13
C ALA A 263 11.63 -6.77 11.90
N VAL A 264 11.59 -7.69 12.86
CA VAL A 264 10.41 -8.10 13.67
C VAL A 264 10.63 -7.90 15.14
#